data_49e58cde72ce70f86692a6c0eb5a0c8d
#
_entry.id   49e58cde72ce70f86692a6c0eb5a0c8d
#
_cell.length_a   1.000
_cell.length_b   1.000
_cell.length_c   1.000
_cell.angle_alpha   90.00
_cell.angle_beta   90.00
_cell.angle_gamma   90.00
#
_symmetry.space_group_name_H-M   'P 1'
#
loop_
_entity.id
_entity.type
_entity.pdbx_description
1 polymer ?
#
loop_
_entity_poly.entity_id
_entity_poly.type
_entity_poly.pdbx_seq_one_letter_code
_entity_poly.pdbx_strand_id
1 'polypeptide(L)'
;MPPLSSFYKLWGLVMKRQKRVALVNDITGFGRCSMTVELPIVSALKVEACPLPTALLSVHTAFPFPYIQDQTHIMEPYIENWRKHQVTFDGISTGFLGGSSQNRTG
;
A
#
# COMPACT_ATOMS: atom_id res chain seq x y z
N MET A 1 3.73 -29.34 -9.69
CA MET A 1 3.31 -28.20 -8.87
C MET A 1 2.52 -27.24 -9.73
N PRO A 2 1.32 -26.85 -9.33
CA PRO A 2 0.56 -25.91 -10.13
C PRO A 2 1.25 -24.55 -10.19
N PRO A 3 1.06 -23.79 -11.28
CA PRO A 3 1.62 -22.46 -11.37
C PRO A 3 1.05 -21.54 -10.29
N LEU A 4 1.85 -20.57 -9.91
CA LEU A 4 1.49 -19.63 -8.85
C LEU A 4 0.18 -18.90 -9.15
N SER A 5 -0.08 -18.60 -10.44
CA SER A 5 -1.33 -17.96 -10.85
C SER A 5 -2.56 -18.82 -10.54
N SER A 6 -2.46 -20.15 -10.64
CA SER A 6 -3.56 -21.04 -10.28
C SER A 6 -3.82 -21.03 -8.78
N PHE A 7 -2.78 -20.87 -7.98
CA PHE A 7 -2.90 -20.76 -6.54
C PHE A 7 -3.68 -19.50 -6.15
N TYR A 8 -3.37 -18.38 -6.77
CA TYR A 8 -4.08 -17.12 -6.50
C TYR A 8 -5.54 -17.18 -6.93
N LYS A 9 -5.83 -17.86 -8.04
CA LYS A 9 -7.21 -18.03 -8.48
C LYS A 9 -8.01 -18.88 -7.49
N LEU A 10 -7.41 -19.97 -7.03
CA LEU A 10 -8.05 -20.83 -6.04
C LEU A 10 -8.25 -20.10 -4.72
N TRP A 11 -7.24 -19.36 -4.27
CA TRP A 11 -7.33 -18.55 -3.07
C TRP A 11 -8.44 -17.52 -3.19
N GLY A 12 -8.55 -16.86 -4.34
CA GLY A 12 -9.60 -15.88 -4.62
C GLY A 12 -11.00 -16.50 -4.59
N LEU A 13 -11.14 -17.75 -5.03
CA LEU A 13 -12.42 -18.45 -4.95
C LEU A 13 -12.81 -18.79 -3.51
N VAL A 14 -11.84 -19.21 -2.70
CA VAL A 14 -12.05 -19.56 -1.31
C VAL A 14 -12.25 -18.31 -0.46
N MET A 15 -11.45 -17.29 -0.71
CA MET A 15 -11.43 -16.04 0.07
C MET A 15 -12.21 -14.92 -0.62
N LYS A 16 -13.00 -15.27 -1.64
CA LYS A 16 -13.77 -14.26 -2.37
C LYS A 16 -14.64 -13.47 -1.42
N ARG A 17 -14.87 -12.20 -1.79
CA ARG A 17 -15.62 -11.21 -1.02
C ARG A 17 -14.85 -10.62 0.15
N GLN A 18 -13.58 -11.02 0.33
CA GLN A 18 -12.72 -10.24 1.23
C GLN A 18 -12.60 -8.83 0.67
N LYS A 19 -12.93 -7.86 1.49
CA LYS A 19 -12.77 -6.45 1.10
C LYS A 19 -11.29 -6.14 0.93
N ARG A 20 -11.01 -5.23 0.00
CA ARG A 20 -9.65 -4.87 -0.35
C ARG A 20 -9.51 -3.35 -0.32
N VAL A 21 -8.48 -2.86 0.36
CA VAL A 21 -8.23 -1.43 0.52
C VAL A 21 -6.81 -1.11 0.08
N ALA A 22 -6.68 -0.09 -0.76
CA ALA A 22 -5.37 0.45 -1.09
C ALA A 22 -4.93 1.40 0.01
N LEU A 23 -3.72 1.18 0.53
CA LEU A 23 -3.14 2.05 1.55
C LEU A 23 -2.06 2.91 0.90
N VAL A 24 -2.38 4.17 0.66
CA VAL A 24 -1.49 5.12 0.00
C VAL A 24 -0.85 5.97 1.09
N ASN A 25 0.33 5.56 1.55
CA ASN A 25 0.96 6.20 2.70
C ASN A 25 2.47 5.93 2.68
N ASP A 26 3.19 6.62 3.55
CA ASP A 26 4.63 6.41 3.70
C ASP A 26 4.92 5.16 4.54
N ILE A 27 6.13 4.66 4.38
CA ILE A 27 6.67 3.58 5.21
C ILE A 27 7.77 4.17 6.09
N THR A 28 7.62 4.03 7.39
CA THR A 28 8.57 4.55 8.37
C THR A 28 9.23 3.40 9.11
N GLY A 29 10.57 3.37 9.10
CA GLY A 29 11.32 2.26 9.67
C GLY A 29 11.33 2.25 11.18
N PHE A 30 11.49 3.42 11.81
CA PHE A 30 11.53 3.54 13.26
C PHE A 30 10.49 4.56 13.72
N GLY A 31 9.71 4.17 14.72
CA GLY A 31 8.58 4.96 15.19
C GLY A 31 7.28 4.43 14.58
N ARG A 32 6.28 4.20 15.43
CA ARG A 32 5.02 3.61 14.98
C ARG A 32 4.14 4.66 14.35
N CYS A 33 4.01 4.61 13.03
CA CYS A 33 3.12 5.53 12.32
C CYS A 33 2.88 5.01 10.90
N SER A 34 1.95 5.67 10.21
CA SER A 34 1.73 5.47 8.78
C SER A 34 1.45 4.02 8.43
N MET A 35 2.10 3.52 7.37
CA MET A 35 1.85 2.17 6.85
C MET A 35 2.08 1.08 7.88
N THR A 36 3.07 1.23 8.75
CA THR A 36 3.41 0.22 9.75
C THR A 36 2.33 0.09 10.83
N VAL A 37 1.52 1.11 11.02
CA VAL A 37 0.36 1.06 11.91
C VAL A 37 -0.88 0.56 11.16
N GLU A 38 -1.10 1.06 9.94
CA GLU A 38 -2.29 0.74 9.17
C GLU A 38 -2.37 -0.74 8.77
N LEU A 39 -1.24 -1.31 8.32
CA LEU A 39 -1.23 -2.69 7.82
C LEU A 39 -1.77 -3.70 8.85
N PRO A 40 -1.25 -3.73 10.08
CA PRO A 40 -1.77 -4.70 11.05
C PRO A 40 -3.22 -4.43 11.46
N ILE A 41 -3.62 -3.17 11.53
CA ILE A 41 -5.00 -2.82 11.91
C ILE A 41 -5.97 -3.26 10.83
N VAL A 42 -5.69 -2.95 9.58
CA VAL A 42 -6.54 -3.33 8.45
C VAL A 42 -6.64 -4.84 8.34
N SER A 43 -5.51 -5.53 8.50
CA SER A 43 -5.48 -6.99 8.44
C SER A 43 -6.28 -7.62 9.58
N ALA A 44 -6.22 -7.03 10.78
CA ALA A 44 -6.98 -7.52 11.93
C ALA A 44 -8.49 -7.40 11.70
N LEU A 45 -8.92 -6.46 10.86
CA LEU A 45 -10.32 -6.30 10.48
C LEU A 45 -10.73 -7.25 9.35
N LYS A 46 -9.84 -8.16 8.96
CA LYS A 46 -10.06 -9.14 7.89
C LYS A 46 -10.27 -8.48 6.54
N VAL A 47 -9.60 -7.35 6.33
CA VAL A 47 -9.57 -6.62 5.07
C VAL A 47 -8.20 -6.81 4.46
N GLU A 48 -8.15 -7.07 3.16
CA GLU A 48 -6.87 -7.17 2.46
C GLU A 48 -6.28 -5.78 2.27
N ALA A 49 -5.09 -5.56 2.85
CA ALA A 49 -4.40 -4.29 2.73
C ALA A 49 -3.40 -4.35 1.58
N CYS A 50 -3.50 -3.41 0.65
CA CYS A 50 -2.63 -3.35 -0.52
C CYS A 50 -1.83 -2.05 -0.46
N PRO A 51 -0.56 -2.11 -0.04
CA PRO A 51 0.22 -0.89 0.16
C PRO A 51 0.74 -0.28 -1.13
N LEU A 52 0.65 1.04 -1.23
CA LEU A 52 1.32 1.84 -2.24
C LEU A 52 2.18 2.86 -1.49
N PRO A 53 3.49 2.64 -1.40
CA PRO A 53 4.35 3.53 -0.62
C PRO A 53 4.57 4.87 -1.34
N THR A 54 4.31 5.97 -0.64
CA THR A 54 4.51 7.31 -1.16
C THR A 54 5.90 7.85 -0.86
N ALA A 55 6.50 7.38 0.23
CA ALA A 55 7.83 7.79 0.66
C ALA A 55 8.38 6.74 1.62
N LEU A 56 9.68 6.69 1.73
CA LEU A 56 10.38 5.87 2.72
C LEU A 56 11.05 6.80 3.70
N LEU A 57 10.78 6.59 4.98
CA LEU A 57 11.38 7.37 6.06
C LEU A 57 12.16 6.45 6.99
N SER A 58 13.36 6.88 7.38
CA SER A 58 14.16 6.09 8.31
C SER A 58 13.57 6.11 9.72
N VAL A 59 13.06 7.26 10.13
CA VAL A 59 12.45 7.45 11.44
C VAL A 59 11.21 8.34 11.30
N HIS A 60 10.35 8.28 12.31
CA HIS A 60 9.20 9.18 12.40
C HIS A 60 9.66 10.63 12.40
N THR A 61 8.92 11.52 11.76
CA THR A 61 9.30 12.93 11.61
C THR A 61 9.37 13.70 12.93
N ALA A 62 8.82 13.14 14.02
CA ALA A 62 8.98 13.72 15.35
C ALA A 62 10.40 13.53 15.90
N PHE A 63 11.18 12.60 15.34
CA PHE A 63 12.59 12.41 15.72
C PHE A 63 13.47 13.34 14.89
N PRO A 64 14.65 13.74 15.43
CA PRO A 64 15.56 14.58 14.66
C PRO A 64 16.23 13.80 13.53
N PHE A 65 16.55 14.52 12.46
CA PHE A 65 17.34 14.03 11.32
C PHE A 65 16.71 12.83 10.60
N PRO A 66 15.44 12.90 10.17
CA PRO A 66 14.88 11.80 9.38
C PRO A 66 15.51 11.75 8.00
N TYR A 67 15.78 10.55 7.52
CA TYR A 67 16.11 10.34 6.11
C TYR A 67 14.80 10.06 5.37
N ILE A 68 14.51 10.85 4.35
CA ILE A 68 13.25 10.75 3.62
C ILE A 68 13.57 10.55 2.14
N GLN A 69 12.99 9.53 1.56
CA GLN A 69 13.08 9.31 0.12
C GLN A 69 11.67 9.30 -0.47
N ASP A 70 11.39 10.27 -1.32
CA ASP A 70 10.12 10.37 -2.03
C ASP A 70 10.02 9.24 -3.04
N GLN A 71 8.83 8.63 -3.15
CA GLN A 71 8.57 7.53 -4.06
C GLN A 71 7.58 7.91 -5.17
N THR A 72 7.42 9.19 -5.45
CA THR A 72 6.49 9.65 -6.49
C THR A 72 6.73 8.95 -7.82
N HIS A 73 8.01 8.73 -8.16
CA HIS A 73 8.39 8.15 -9.45
C HIS A 73 7.92 6.70 -9.64
N ILE A 74 7.59 5.99 -8.57
CA ILE A 74 7.11 4.61 -8.70
C ILE A 74 5.59 4.53 -8.81
N MET A 75 4.87 5.59 -8.49
CA MET A 75 3.42 5.51 -8.35
C MET A 75 2.71 5.17 -9.66
N GLU A 76 3.07 5.83 -10.76
CA GLU A 76 2.45 5.52 -12.05
C GLU A 76 2.71 4.08 -12.51
N PRO A 77 3.96 3.61 -12.56
CA PRO A 77 4.20 2.21 -12.96
C PRO A 77 3.61 1.20 -11.99
N TYR A 78 3.56 1.53 -10.70
CA TYR A 78 2.98 0.69 -9.68
C TYR A 78 1.48 0.50 -9.90
N ILE A 79 0.77 1.60 -10.09
CA ILE A 79 -0.68 1.59 -10.35
C ILE A 79 -0.97 0.94 -11.70
N GLU A 80 -0.16 1.23 -12.71
CA GLU A 80 -0.34 0.61 -14.03
C GLU A 80 -0.17 -0.90 -13.98
N ASN A 81 0.77 -1.38 -13.17
CA ASN A 81 0.95 -2.82 -12.99
C ASN A 81 -0.26 -3.44 -12.29
N TRP A 82 -0.80 -2.75 -11.30
CA TRP A 82 -2.05 -3.20 -10.66
C TRP A 82 -3.19 -3.27 -11.68
N ARG A 83 -3.27 -2.29 -12.57
CA ARG A 83 -4.30 -2.26 -13.61
C ARG A 83 -4.16 -3.45 -14.57
N LYS A 84 -2.94 -3.78 -14.93
CA LYS A 84 -2.67 -4.95 -15.79
C LYS A 84 -3.12 -6.25 -15.14
N HIS A 85 -3.09 -6.34 -13.82
CA HIS A 85 -3.54 -7.50 -13.08
C HIS A 85 -5.02 -7.40 -12.70
N GLN A 86 -5.71 -6.37 -13.18
CA GLN A 86 -7.12 -6.16 -12.92
C GLN A 86 -7.46 -6.09 -11.42
N VAL A 87 -6.56 -5.50 -10.65
CA VAL A 87 -6.77 -5.31 -9.22
C VAL A 87 -7.79 -4.20 -9.02
N THR A 88 -8.80 -4.46 -8.19
CA THR A 88 -9.82 -3.49 -7.84
C THR A 88 -9.87 -3.33 -6.33
N PHE A 89 -10.36 -2.19 -5.87
CA PHE A 89 -10.40 -1.87 -4.46
C PHE A 89 -11.80 -1.45 -4.04
N ASP A 90 -12.17 -1.82 -2.81
CA ASP A 90 -13.41 -1.37 -2.18
C ASP A 90 -13.25 -0.02 -1.52
N GLY A 91 -12.02 0.37 -1.21
CA GLY A 91 -11.73 1.66 -0.61
C GLY A 91 -10.27 2.03 -0.75
N ILE A 92 -9.97 3.30 -0.49
CA ILE A 92 -8.63 3.85 -0.53
C ILE A 92 -8.43 4.69 0.73
N SER A 93 -7.33 4.41 1.44
CA SER A 93 -6.91 5.22 2.57
C SER A 93 -5.65 5.97 2.17
N THR A 94 -5.65 7.29 2.30
CA THR A 94 -4.51 8.12 1.97
C THR A 94 -3.96 8.79 3.22
N GLY A 95 -2.65 8.82 3.32
CA GLY A 95 -1.95 9.51 4.40
C GLY A 95 -0.98 10.52 3.82
N PHE A 96 0.29 10.40 4.20
CA PHE A 96 1.32 11.31 3.72
C PHE A 96 1.52 11.19 2.20
N LEU A 97 1.44 12.30 1.51
CA LEU A 97 1.72 12.39 0.09
C LEU A 97 2.97 13.24 -0.11
N GLY A 98 3.95 12.69 -0.82
CA GLY A 98 5.28 13.30 -0.95
C GLY A 98 5.31 14.59 -1.74
N GLY A 99 4.30 14.85 -2.58
CA GLY A 99 4.25 16.06 -3.39
C GLY A 99 2.90 16.22 -4.08
N SER A 100 2.68 17.36 -4.69
CA SER A 100 1.40 17.67 -5.34
C SER A 100 1.05 16.70 -6.48
N SER A 101 2.05 16.18 -7.16
CA SER A 101 1.83 15.21 -8.25
C SER A 101 1.21 13.91 -7.75
N GLN A 102 1.47 13.51 -6.51
CA GLN A 102 0.89 12.30 -5.95
C GLN A 102 -0.62 12.43 -5.75
N ASN A 103 -1.09 13.61 -5.42
CA ASN A 103 -2.53 13.87 -5.27
C ASN A 103 -3.28 13.60 -6.57
N ARG A 104 -2.65 13.86 -7.72
CA ARG A 104 -3.27 13.64 -9.02
C ARG A 104 -3.28 12.17 -9.42
N THR A 105 -2.32 11.42 -8.94
CA THR A 105 -2.20 9.99 -9.25
C THR A 105 -3.18 9.16 -8.42
N GLY A 106 -3.38 9.57 -7.19
CA GLY A 106 -4.31 8.88 -6.28
C GLY A 106 -5.74 9.04 -6.70
#